data_df45fffd318c7c00ff31add89f087105
#
_entry.id   df45fffd318c7c00ff31add89f087105
#
_cell.length_a   1.000
_cell.length_b   1.000
_cell.length_c   1.000
_cell.angle_alpha   90.00
_cell.angle_beta   90.00
_cell.angle_gamma   90.00
#
_symmetry.space_group_name_H-M   'P 1'
#
loop_
_entity.id
_entity.type
_entity.pdbx_description
1 polymer ?
#
loop_
_entity_poly.entity_id
_entity_poly.type
_entity_poly.pdbx_seq_one_letter_code
_entity_poly.pdbx_strand_id
1 'polypeptide(L)'
;MRLIGLVLTFSLLLAPLVSFAQQQPPRIARIGFLGVTSASLSISVIRVEALRRGLRDLGYVEGKNLTIEFRWAEGRHERLPELAAELVGLKVDVIVAQGTQGASAAKQATATIPIVMPVVADPVDTGLVASLARPGGNVTGLTWVSQEVSSKRLELLKDAAPRTKRVAVLSNPDNRSNSPILKAMELAARSLGLELQQFHARGPSEPRKRLCSDGREAR
;
A
#
# COMPACT_ATOMS: atom_id res chain seq x y z
N MET A 1 -32.71 3.11 -71.19
CA MET A 1 -31.61 3.95 -70.62
C MET A 1 -31.90 4.63 -69.30
N ARG A 2 -32.96 4.28 -68.54
CA ARG A 2 -33.30 4.96 -67.26
C ARG A 2 -32.96 4.14 -65.99
N LEU A 3 -32.59 2.90 -66.11
CA LEU A 3 -32.26 2.04 -64.96
C LEU A 3 -30.77 2.08 -64.56
N ILE A 4 -29.86 2.44 -65.48
CA ILE A 4 -28.41 2.45 -65.21
C ILE A 4 -28.01 3.70 -64.38
N GLY A 5 -28.77 4.81 -64.51
CA GLY A 5 -28.50 6.01 -63.70
C GLY A 5 -28.85 5.90 -62.22
N LEU A 6 -29.79 5.00 -61.86
CA LEU A 6 -30.25 4.83 -60.46
C LEU A 6 -29.28 3.97 -59.62
N VAL A 7 -28.55 3.07 -60.26
CA VAL A 7 -27.61 2.18 -59.58
C VAL A 7 -26.29 2.93 -59.23
N LEU A 8 -25.86 3.86 -60.05
CA LEU A 8 -24.65 4.65 -59.83
C LEU A 8 -24.79 5.71 -58.72
N THR A 9 -26.00 6.22 -58.53
CA THR A 9 -26.28 7.21 -57.44
C THR A 9 -26.43 6.56 -56.09
N PHE A 10 -26.82 5.28 -55.98
CA PHE A 10 -26.94 4.57 -54.73
C PHE A 10 -25.59 4.04 -54.22
N SER A 11 -24.60 3.77 -55.10
CA SER A 11 -23.27 3.34 -54.73
C SER A 11 -22.40 4.47 -54.13
N LEU A 12 -22.74 5.73 -54.38
CA LEU A 12 -22.00 6.88 -53.83
C LEU A 12 -22.45 7.25 -52.40
N LEU A 13 -23.62 6.74 -51.95
CA LEU A 13 -24.14 6.97 -50.60
C LEU A 13 -23.69 5.93 -49.58
N LEU A 14 -22.99 4.88 -50.02
CA LEU A 14 -22.36 3.87 -49.19
C LEU A 14 -20.83 4.06 -49.06
N ALA A 15 -20.36 5.32 -49.15
CA ALA A 15 -19.03 5.61 -48.69
C ALA A 15 -18.95 5.18 -47.23
N PRO A 16 -18.05 4.28 -46.84
CA PRO A 16 -17.89 3.94 -45.43
C PRO A 16 -17.61 5.23 -44.71
N LEU A 17 -18.47 5.59 -43.77
CA LEU A 17 -18.13 6.52 -42.73
C LEU A 17 -16.91 5.86 -41.99
N VAL A 18 -15.74 6.10 -42.55
CA VAL A 18 -14.48 5.86 -41.80
C VAL A 18 -14.63 6.84 -40.66
N SER A 19 -15.22 6.35 -39.55
CA SER A 19 -15.08 6.98 -38.27
C SER A 19 -13.58 7.08 -38.07
N PHE A 20 -13.05 8.28 -38.28
CA PHE A 20 -11.82 8.68 -37.67
C PHE A 20 -12.12 8.53 -36.17
N ALA A 21 -11.94 7.33 -35.64
CA ALA A 21 -11.74 7.16 -34.23
C ALA A 21 -10.61 8.13 -33.94
N GLN A 22 -10.98 9.29 -33.40
CA GLN A 22 -10.03 10.28 -32.94
C GLN A 22 -9.09 9.49 -32.03
N GLN A 23 -7.90 9.19 -32.56
CA GLN A 23 -6.81 8.75 -31.72
C GLN A 23 -6.56 9.92 -30.78
N GLN A 24 -7.23 9.89 -29.65
CA GLN A 24 -6.90 10.78 -28.55
C GLN A 24 -5.38 10.64 -28.39
N PRO A 25 -4.63 11.75 -28.34
CA PRO A 25 -3.21 11.69 -28.12
C PRO A 25 -2.96 10.75 -26.94
N PRO A 26 -1.97 9.86 -26.99
CA PRO A 26 -1.75 8.87 -25.95
C PRO A 26 -1.70 9.60 -24.62
N ARG A 27 -2.72 9.39 -23.79
CA ARG A 27 -2.80 10.02 -22.48
C ARG A 27 -1.64 9.48 -21.64
N ILE A 28 -0.76 10.38 -21.22
CA ILE A 28 0.33 10.02 -20.29
C ILE A 28 -0.31 9.64 -18.97
N ALA A 29 -0.21 8.38 -18.60
CA ALA A 29 -0.69 7.89 -17.30
C ALA A 29 0.13 8.54 -16.18
N ARG A 30 -0.53 8.95 -15.10
CA ARG A 30 0.12 9.57 -13.95
C ARG A 30 -0.15 8.76 -12.69
N ILE A 31 0.89 8.20 -12.09
CA ILE A 31 0.85 7.45 -10.84
C ILE A 31 1.37 8.33 -9.71
N GLY A 32 0.62 8.44 -8.61
CA GLY A 32 1.11 8.98 -7.36
C GLY A 32 1.67 7.86 -6.49
N PHE A 33 2.90 7.96 -6.02
CA PHE A 33 3.49 7.01 -5.08
C PHE A 33 3.64 7.68 -3.71
N LEU A 34 2.91 7.17 -2.71
CA LEU A 34 2.97 7.64 -1.33
C LEU A 34 3.80 6.68 -0.48
N GLY A 35 5.04 7.03 -0.21
CA GLY A 35 5.99 6.25 0.58
C GLY A 35 6.02 6.67 2.05
N VAL A 36 5.99 5.71 2.96
CA VAL A 36 6.04 5.94 4.41
C VAL A 36 7.48 6.16 4.89
N THR A 37 8.42 5.41 4.31
CA THR A 37 9.84 5.43 4.67
C THR A 37 10.63 6.42 3.80
N SER A 38 11.95 6.39 3.88
CA SER A 38 12.82 7.18 2.98
C SER A 38 12.97 6.52 1.62
N ALA A 39 13.09 7.35 0.58
CA ALA A 39 13.44 6.91 -0.79
C ALA A 39 14.79 6.16 -0.84
N SER A 40 15.75 6.56 -0.01
CA SER A 40 17.11 6.01 0.01
C SER A 40 17.23 4.64 0.70
N LEU A 41 16.19 4.19 1.42
CA LEU A 41 16.24 2.87 2.03
C LEU A 41 16.26 1.77 0.98
N SER A 42 17.15 0.79 1.12
CA SER A 42 17.32 -0.32 0.17
C SER A 42 15.98 -1.01 -0.16
N ILE A 43 15.12 -1.21 0.83
CA ILE A 43 13.80 -1.83 0.62
C ILE A 43 12.87 -0.95 -0.22
N SER A 44 12.96 0.38 -0.09
CA SER A 44 12.19 1.32 -0.92
C SER A 44 12.64 1.28 -2.37
N VAL A 45 13.95 1.27 -2.60
CA VAL A 45 14.55 1.14 -3.94
C VAL A 45 14.10 -0.16 -4.60
N ILE A 46 14.21 -1.30 -3.92
CA ILE A 46 13.78 -2.61 -4.44
C ILE A 46 12.30 -2.60 -4.83
N ARG A 47 11.42 -2.03 -4.00
CA ARG A 47 9.98 -1.98 -4.26
C ARG A 47 9.63 -1.08 -5.44
N VAL A 48 10.27 0.09 -5.54
CA VAL A 48 10.06 1.01 -6.66
C VAL A 48 10.54 0.38 -7.97
N GLU A 49 11.68 -0.28 -7.97
CA GLU A 49 12.18 -0.97 -9.17
C GLU A 49 11.29 -2.17 -9.57
N ALA A 50 10.73 -2.89 -8.59
CA ALA A 50 9.75 -3.94 -8.88
C ALA A 50 8.46 -3.37 -9.51
N LEU A 51 7.95 -2.23 -9.00
CA LEU A 51 6.83 -1.51 -9.60
C LEU A 51 7.14 -1.09 -11.03
N ARG A 52 8.28 -0.43 -11.26
CA ARG A 52 8.72 -0.01 -12.59
C ARG A 52 8.86 -1.17 -13.56
N ARG A 53 9.39 -2.30 -13.09
CA ARG A 53 9.50 -3.52 -13.92
C ARG A 53 8.12 -4.02 -14.34
N GLY A 54 7.21 -4.22 -13.39
CA GLY A 54 5.86 -4.68 -13.69
C GLY A 54 5.10 -3.73 -14.63
N LEU A 55 5.28 -2.43 -14.48
CA LEU A 55 4.69 -1.42 -15.38
C LEU A 55 5.30 -1.53 -16.79
N ARG A 56 6.62 -1.72 -16.92
CA ARG A 56 7.28 -1.93 -18.23
C ARG A 56 6.79 -3.19 -18.93
N ASP A 57 6.59 -4.28 -18.18
CA ASP A 57 6.08 -5.54 -18.73
C ASP A 57 4.66 -5.38 -19.28
N LEU A 58 3.92 -4.39 -18.79
CA LEU A 58 2.59 -4.00 -19.26
C LEU A 58 2.62 -2.87 -20.33
N GLY A 59 3.80 -2.46 -20.79
CA GLY A 59 3.97 -1.44 -21.82
C GLY A 59 4.00 0.01 -21.31
N TYR A 60 3.98 0.23 -19.98
CA TYR A 60 4.11 1.56 -19.39
C TYR A 60 5.58 1.89 -19.15
N VAL A 61 6.07 2.98 -19.77
CA VAL A 61 7.46 3.42 -19.69
C VAL A 61 7.52 4.85 -19.17
N GLU A 62 8.18 5.03 -18.02
CA GLU A 62 8.36 6.35 -17.40
C GLU A 62 9.11 7.28 -18.37
N GLY A 63 8.61 8.51 -18.53
CA GLY A 63 9.11 9.49 -19.50
C GLY A 63 8.58 9.34 -20.94
N LYS A 64 7.83 8.26 -21.26
CA LYS A 64 7.16 8.10 -22.57
C LYS A 64 5.64 8.20 -22.45
N ASN A 65 5.01 7.28 -21.77
CA ASN A 65 3.55 7.19 -21.60
C ASN A 65 3.14 7.08 -20.13
N LEU A 66 4.10 7.25 -19.20
CA LEU A 66 3.92 7.18 -17.77
C LEU A 66 4.74 8.26 -17.07
N THR A 67 4.13 8.88 -16.03
CA THR A 67 4.81 9.72 -15.03
C THR A 67 4.53 9.16 -13.65
N ILE A 68 5.54 9.06 -12.79
CA ILE A 68 5.39 8.66 -11.39
C ILE A 68 5.76 9.83 -10.49
N GLU A 69 4.79 10.31 -9.72
CA GLU A 69 4.94 11.40 -8.75
C GLU A 69 5.20 10.81 -7.38
N PHE A 70 6.42 10.95 -6.88
CA PHE A 70 6.81 10.39 -5.59
C PHE A 70 6.61 11.39 -4.47
N ARG A 71 6.03 10.92 -3.35
CA ARG A 71 5.95 11.64 -2.07
C ARG A 71 6.41 10.72 -0.95
N TRP A 72 7.41 11.15 -0.21
CA TRP A 72 8.03 10.37 0.85
C TRP A 72 7.87 11.05 2.19
N ALA A 73 7.31 10.32 3.17
CA ALA A 73 7.12 10.84 4.53
C ALA A 73 8.41 10.83 5.35
N GLU A 74 9.47 10.14 4.88
CA GLU A 74 10.77 10.04 5.58
C GLU A 74 10.64 9.50 7.01
N GLY A 75 9.72 8.54 7.23
CA GLY A 75 9.38 7.98 8.55
C GLY A 75 8.52 8.89 9.43
N ARG A 76 8.18 10.09 8.98
CA ARG A 76 7.33 11.06 9.70
C ARG A 76 5.88 10.88 9.26
N HIS A 77 5.14 10.04 9.97
CA HIS A 77 3.78 9.64 9.60
C HIS A 77 2.80 10.81 9.63
N GLU A 78 3.06 11.83 10.43
CA GLU A 78 2.26 13.06 10.51
C GLU A 78 2.21 13.86 9.20
N ARG A 79 3.16 13.64 8.29
CA ARG A 79 3.20 14.27 6.96
C ARG A 79 2.31 13.58 5.92
N LEU A 80 1.91 12.33 6.17
CA LEU A 80 1.18 11.54 5.18
C LEU A 80 -0.12 12.19 4.68
N PRO A 81 -0.96 12.84 5.53
CA PRO A 81 -2.18 13.50 5.04
C PRO A 81 -1.88 14.64 4.05
N GLU A 82 -0.88 15.47 4.33
CA GLU A 82 -0.46 16.56 3.44
C GLU A 82 0.06 16.02 2.10
N LEU A 83 0.96 15.03 2.15
CA LEU A 83 1.53 14.40 0.97
C LEU A 83 0.49 13.68 0.11
N ALA A 84 -0.53 13.07 0.72
CA ALA A 84 -1.66 12.47 0.02
C ALA A 84 -2.50 13.55 -0.68
N ALA A 85 -2.77 14.68 0.00
CA ALA A 85 -3.50 15.82 -0.59
C ALA A 85 -2.74 16.44 -1.78
N GLU A 86 -1.41 16.53 -1.71
CA GLU A 86 -0.59 16.96 -2.85
C GLU A 86 -0.80 16.06 -4.07
N LEU A 87 -0.76 14.72 -3.89
CA LEU A 87 -0.99 13.77 -4.99
C LEU A 87 -2.39 13.91 -5.58
N VAL A 88 -3.41 14.14 -4.75
CA VAL A 88 -4.77 14.43 -5.20
C VAL A 88 -4.82 15.73 -6.01
N GLY A 89 -4.14 16.78 -5.54
CA GLY A 89 -4.02 18.07 -6.24
C GLY A 89 -3.34 17.97 -7.62
N LEU A 90 -2.40 17.04 -7.77
CA LEU A 90 -1.75 16.72 -9.05
C LEU A 90 -2.65 15.94 -10.01
N LYS A 91 -3.87 15.55 -9.58
CA LYS A 91 -4.86 14.80 -10.37
C LYS A 91 -4.25 13.52 -10.96
N VAL A 92 -3.55 12.75 -10.14
CA VAL A 92 -3.00 11.45 -10.55
C VAL A 92 -4.14 10.47 -10.88
N ASP A 93 -3.88 9.55 -11.80
CA ASP A 93 -4.86 8.54 -12.24
C ASP A 93 -5.04 7.42 -11.20
N VAL A 94 -3.99 7.14 -10.43
CA VAL A 94 -3.97 6.13 -9.37
C VAL A 94 -2.94 6.49 -8.30
N ILE A 95 -3.22 6.16 -7.05
CA ILE A 95 -2.27 6.31 -5.94
C ILE A 95 -1.79 4.92 -5.51
N VAL A 96 -0.48 4.71 -5.53
CA VAL A 96 0.17 3.53 -4.91
C VAL A 96 0.60 3.94 -3.51
N ALA A 97 -0.09 3.43 -2.48
CA ALA A 97 0.11 3.85 -1.10
C ALA A 97 0.78 2.75 -0.27
N GLN A 98 1.99 3.01 0.19
CA GLN A 98 2.80 2.06 0.94
C GLN A 98 2.34 1.97 2.41
N GLY A 99 2.11 0.75 2.90
CA GLY A 99 1.78 0.48 4.30
C GLY A 99 0.39 0.95 4.73
N THR A 100 -0.02 0.53 5.92
CA THR A 100 -1.36 0.83 6.45
C THR A 100 -1.59 2.32 6.63
N GLN A 101 -0.60 3.07 7.11
CA GLN A 101 -0.68 4.51 7.33
C GLN A 101 -0.79 5.28 6.01
N GLY A 102 0.03 4.92 5.01
CA GLY A 102 -0.03 5.53 3.68
C GLY A 102 -1.38 5.28 3.00
N ALA A 103 -1.88 4.03 3.05
CA ALA A 103 -3.19 3.69 2.51
C ALA A 103 -4.33 4.42 3.24
N SER A 104 -4.26 4.55 4.58
CA SER A 104 -5.23 5.32 5.37
C SER A 104 -5.24 6.80 5.00
N ALA A 105 -4.07 7.42 4.86
CA ALA A 105 -3.95 8.82 4.47
C ALA A 105 -4.49 9.06 3.05
N ALA A 106 -4.14 8.20 2.10
CA ALA A 106 -4.67 8.28 0.74
C ALA A 106 -6.20 8.13 0.70
N LYS A 107 -6.76 7.16 1.45
CA LYS A 107 -8.21 6.93 1.55
C LYS A 107 -8.95 8.13 2.14
N GLN A 108 -8.35 8.83 3.11
CA GLN A 108 -8.92 10.05 3.68
C GLN A 108 -8.86 11.25 2.73
N ALA A 109 -7.83 11.31 1.88
CA ALA A 109 -7.63 12.41 0.93
C ALA A 109 -8.53 12.33 -0.31
N THR A 110 -8.98 11.12 -0.72
CA THR A 110 -9.82 10.95 -1.91
C THR A 110 -10.75 9.75 -1.81
N ALA A 111 -11.98 9.91 -2.30
CA ALA A 111 -12.95 8.83 -2.47
C ALA A 111 -13.05 8.35 -3.94
N THR A 112 -12.40 9.04 -4.89
CA THR A 112 -12.59 8.83 -6.34
C THR A 112 -11.34 8.30 -7.03
N ILE A 113 -10.14 8.76 -6.65
CA ILE A 113 -8.90 8.25 -7.24
C ILE A 113 -8.67 6.83 -6.73
N PRO A 114 -8.48 5.84 -7.61
CA PRO A 114 -8.14 4.48 -7.20
C PRO A 114 -6.86 4.44 -6.36
N ILE A 115 -6.87 3.65 -5.29
CA ILE A 115 -5.74 3.48 -4.37
C ILE A 115 -5.32 2.02 -4.41
N VAL A 116 -4.06 1.76 -4.75
CA VAL A 116 -3.46 0.44 -4.71
C VAL A 116 -2.53 0.35 -3.50
N MET A 117 -2.82 -0.59 -2.61
CA MET A 117 -1.99 -0.89 -1.43
C MET A 117 -1.15 -2.14 -1.70
N PRO A 118 0.15 -2.02 -2.04
CA PRO A 118 0.98 -3.17 -2.41
C PRO A 118 1.31 -4.08 -1.22
N VAL A 119 1.36 -3.54 -0.01
CA VAL A 119 1.63 -4.28 1.22
C VAL A 119 0.94 -3.59 2.39
N VAL A 120 -0.12 -4.18 2.90
CA VAL A 120 -0.87 -3.72 4.07
C VAL A 120 -1.16 -4.91 4.99
N ALA A 121 -1.14 -4.69 6.30
CA ALA A 121 -1.59 -5.68 7.26
C ALA A 121 -3.07 -5.47 7.58
N ASP A 122 -3.82 -6.57 7.59
CA ASP A 122 -5.20 -6.66 8.08
C ASP A 122 -6.11 -5.48 7.65
N PRO A 123 -6.34 -5.29 6.32
CA PRO A 123 -7.01 -4.10 5.79
C PRO A 123 -8.49 -4.01 6.17
N VAL A 124 -9.12 -5.11 6.58
CA VAL A 124 -10.50 -5.13 7.09
C VAL A 124 -10.53 -4.55 8.50
N ASP A 125 -9.69 -5.05 9.39
CA ASP A 125 -9.61 -4.60 10.79
C ASP A 125 -9.15 -3.15 10.92
N THR A 126 -8.35 -2.68 9.96
CA THR A 126 -7.92 -1.28 9.90
C THR A 126 -8.93 -0.38 9.20
N GLY A 127 -10.05 -0.92 8.71
CA GLY A 127 -11.11 -0.17 8.05
C GLY A 127 -10.74 0.35 6.65
N LEU A 128 -9.69 -0.18 6.03
CA LEU A 128 -9.29 0.20 4.66
C LEU A 128 -10.27 -0.35 3.63
N VAL A 129 -10.74 -1.58 3.81
CA VAL A 129 -11.69 -2.24 2.94
C VAL A 129 -12.81 -2.89 3.76
N ALA A 130 -13.99 -3.09 3.17
CA ALA A 130 -15.11 -3.73 3.84
C ALA A 130 -14.89 -5.24 4.01
N SER A 131 -14.32 -5.90 3.00
CA SER A 131 -13.88 -7.29 3.05
C SER A 131 -12.79 -7.54 2.00
N LEU A 132 -12.07 -8.66 2.11
CA LEU A 132 -11.04 -9.02 1.11
C LEU A 132 -11.65 -9.36 -0.25
N ALA A 133 -12.81 -10.02 -0.27
CA ALA A 133 -13.49 -10.41 -1.50
C ALA A 133 -14.23 -9.24 -2.16
N ARG A 134 -14.69 -8.27 -1.38
CA ARG A 134 -15.44 -7.09 -1.84
C ARG A 134 -14.96 -5.85 -1.08
N PRO A 135 -13.90 -5.18 -1.56
CA PRO A 135 -13.30 -4.01 -0.89
C PRO A 135 -14.28 -2.87 -0.64
N GLY A 136 -15.27 -2.66 -1.52
CA GLY A 136 -16.41 -1.77 -1.29
C GLY A 136 -16.11 -0.28 -1.45
N GLY A 137 -14.99 0.09 -2.08
CA GLY A 137 -14.59 1.50 -2.29
C GLY A 137 -13.49 1.63 -3.33
N ASN A 138 -12.75 2.73 -3.28
CA ASN A 138 -11.65 3.03 -4.19
C ASN A 138 -10.30 2.40 -3.80
N VAL A 139 -10.25 1.55 -2.78
CA VAL A 139 -9.02 0.89 -2.28
C VAL A 139 -8.99 -0.56 -2.70
N THR A 140 -7.87 -1.00 -3.28
CA THR A 140 -7.59 -2.40 -3.63
C THR A 140 -6.11 -2.71 -3.38
N GLY A 141 -5.72 -3.98 -3.44
CA GLY A 141 -4.30 -4.35 -3.33
C GLY A 141 -4.05 -5.69 -2.67
N LEU A 142 -2.87 -5.81 -2.05
CA LEU A 142 -2.39 -7.02 -1.41
C LEU A 142 -2.31 -6.85 0.10
N THR A 143 -2.59 -7.93 0.81
CA THR A 143 -2.44 -7.99 2.26
C THR A 143 -1.66 -9.22 2.68
N TRP A 144 -1.11 -9.18 3.86
CA TRP A 144 -0.63 -10.37 4.56
C TRP A 144 -1.39 -10.56 5.88
N VAL A 145 -1.52 -11.79 6.28
CA VAL A 145 -2.15 -12.17 7.55
C VAL A 145 -1.11 -12.03 8.66
N SER A 146 -1.25 -10.97 9.45
CA SER A 146 -0.26 -10.60 10.47
C SER A 146 -0.53 -11.22 11.83
N GLN A 147 -1.80 -11.37 12.21
CA GLN A 147 -2.22 -11.84 13.52
C GLN A 147 -1.85 -13.30 13.75
N GLU A 148 -2.28 -14.20 12.85
CA GLU A 148 -2.00 -15.65 12.94
C GLU A 148 -0.51 -15.94 12.83
N VAL A 149 0.19 -15.25 11.91
CA VAL A 149 1.64 -15.42 11.75
C VAL A 149 2.39 -14.97 13.02
N SER A 150 1.96 -13.91 13.68
CA SER A 150 2.61 -13.41 14.90
C SER A 150 2.38 -14.34 16.09
N SER A 151 1.20 -14.91 16.22
CA SER A 151 0.91 -15.95 17.21
C SER A 151 1.77 -17.19 16.99
N LYS A 152 1.89 -17.66 15.74
CA LYS A 152 2.71 -18.80 15.38
C LYS A 152 4.21 -18.57 15.63
N ARG A 153 4.69 -17.33 15.45
CA ARG A 153 6.07 -16.97 15.80
C ARG A 153 6.36 -17.14 17.30
N LEU A 154 5.39 -16.83 18.18
CA LEU A 154 5.55 -17.07 19.62
C LEU A 154 5.59 -18.56 19.95
N GLU A 155 4.77 -19.39 19.30
CA GLU A 155 4.84 -20.85 19.45
C GLU A 155 6.22 -21.37 19.05
N LEU A 156 6.70 -21.02 17.85
CA LEU A 156 8.02 -21.42 17.36
C LEU A 156 9.16 -20.92 18.26
N LEU A 157 9.04 -19.71 18.81
CA LEU A 157 10.01 -19.20 19.79
C LEU A 157 10.00 -20.05 21.06
N LYS A 158 8.83 -20.43 21.55
CA LYS A 158 8.71 -21.28 22.74
C LYS A 158 9.27 -22.67 22.50
N ASP A 159 9.04 -23.25 21.33
CA ASP A 159 9.58 -24.56 20.93
C ASP A 159 11.12 -24.51 20.82
N ALA A 160 11.66 -23.46 20.20
CA ALA A 160 13.10 -23.27 20.02
C ALA A 160 13.83 -22.93 21.35
N ALA A 161 13.15 -22.25 22.26
CA ALA A 161 13.68 -21.82 23.55
C ALA A 161 12.68 -22.11 24.69
N PRO A 162 12.53 -23.39 25.11
CA PRO A 162 11.49 -23.82 26.08
C PRO A 162 11.55 -23.15 27.44
N ARG A 163 12.76 -22.70 27.85
CA ARG A 163 12.98 -22.02 29.14
C ARG A 163 12.57 -20.56 29.15
N THR A 164 12.25 -19.98 27.99
CA THR A 164 11.81 -18.58 27.87
C THR A 164 10.51 -18.38 28.63
N LYS A 165 10.47 -17.37 29.49
CA LYS A 165 9.29 -16.95 30.25
C LYS A 165 8.82 -15.56 29.86
N ARG A 166 9.73 -14.68 29.40
CA ARG A 166 9.46 -13.28 29.05
C ARG A 166 9.89 -12.98 27.61
N VAL A 167 9.05 -12.29 26.87
CA VAL A 167 9.30 -11.89 25.48
C VAL A 167 9.07 -10.39 25.35
N ALA A 168 10.09 -9.67 24.89
CA ALA A 168 9.96 -8.25 24.55
C ALA A 168 9.37 -8.09 23.16
N VAL A 169 8.34 -7.27 23.03
CA VAL A 169 7.71 -6.91 21.75
C VAL A 169 7.94 -5.45 21.49
N LEU A 170 8.75 -5.14 20.47
CA LEU A 170 8.99 -3.77 20.03
C LEU A 170 8.00 -3.40 18.95
N SER A 171 7.26 -2.30 19.12
CA SER A 171 6.27 -1.83 18.18
C SER A 171 6.28 -0.31 18.03
N ASN A 172 5.84 0.17 16.86
CA ASN A 172 5.54 1.60 16.67
C ASN A 172 4.08 1.85 17.09
N PRO A 173 3.81 2.68 18.13
CA PRO A 173 2.44 2.93 18.60
C PRO A 173 1.56 3.66 17.58
N ASP A 174 2.17 4.38 16.63
CA ASP A 174 1.44 5.12 15.60
C ASP A 174 0.96 4.19 14.46
N ASN A 175 1.40 2.94 14.44
CA ASN A 175 0.94 1.96 13.47
C ASN A 175 -0.34 1.26 13.96
N ARG A 176 -1.47 1.63 13.37
CA ARG A 176 -2.81 1.09 13.71
C ARG A 176 -2.92 -0.43 13.56
N SER A 177 -2.15 -1.05 12.66
CA SER A 177 -2.13 -2.51 12.51
C SER A 177 -1.52 -3.25 13.72
N ASN A 178 -0.79 -2.57 14.60
CA ASN A 178 -0.16 -3.23 15.74
C ASN A 178 -1.17 -3.65 16.81
N SER A 179 -2.25 -2.89 17.02
CA SER A 179 -3.23 -3.18 18.08
C SER A 179 -3.86 -4.58 17.96
N PRO A 180 -4.45 -4.98 16.83
CA PRO A 180 -4.99 -6.34 16.68
C PRO A 180 -3.91 -7.42 16.74
N ILE A 181 -2.71 -7.16 16.21
CA ILE A 181 -1.59 -8.10 16.27
C ILE A 181 -1.15 -8.33 17.73
N LEU A 182 -0.97 -7.26 18.50
CA LEU A 182 -0.58 -7.35 19.91
C LEU A 182 -1.62 -8.10 20.73
N LYS A 183 -2.91 -7.84 20.51
CA LYS A 183 -3.99 -8.56 21.17
C LYS A 183 -3.95 -10.08 20.87
N ALA A 184 -3.73 -10.46 19.62
CA ALA A 184 -3.59 -11.86 19.23
C ALA A 184 -2.34 -12.50 19.87
N MET A 185 -1.21 -11.78 19.90
CA MET A 185 0.00 -12.23 20.56
C MET A 185 -0.17 -12.41 22.09
N GLU A 186 -0.91 -11.51 22.76
CA GLU A 186 -1.20 -11.62 24.19
C GLU A 186 -2.02 -12.88 24.50
N LEU A 187 -3.02 -13.22 23.68
CA LEU A 187 -3.80 -14.44 23.82
C LEU A 187 -2.91 -15.68 23.64
N ALA A 188 -2.09 -15.72 22.59
CA ALA A 188 -1.15 -16.80 22.34
C ALA A 188 -0.11 -16.94 23.46
N ALA A 189 0.43 -15.83 23.97
CA ALA A 189 1.41 -15.83 25.03
C ALA A 189 0.87 -16.43 26.33
N ARG A 190 -0.38 -16.11 26.69
CA ARG A 190 -1.05 -16.70 27.87
C ARG A 190 -1.16 -18.21 27.75
N SER A 191 -1.54 -18.75 26.60
CA SER A 191 -1.63 -20.21 26.38
C SER A 191 -0.26 -20.91 26.43
N LEU A 192 0.83 -20.19 26.07
CA LEU A 192 2.20 -20.70 26.09
C LEU A 192 2.94 -20.48 27.42
N GLY A 193 2.29 -19.86 28.41
CA GLY A 193 2.94 -19.49 29.67
C GLY A 193 4.06 -18.45 29.51
N LEU A 194 3.86 -17.51 28.57
CA LEU A 194 4.79 -16.42 28.30
C LEU A 194 4.23 -15.08 28.80
N GLU A 195 5.10 -14.26 29.34
CA GLU A 195 4.83 -12.85 29.66
C GLU A 195 5.32 -11.97 28.54
N LEU A 196 4.42 -11.13 27.95
CA LEU A 196 4.79 -10.14 26.95
C LEU A 196 5.10 -8.81 27.60
N GLN A 197 6.27 -8.25 27.30
CA GLN A 197 6.67 -6.90 27.67
C GLN A 197 6.66 -6.02 26.42
N GLN A 198 5.76 -5.04 26.39
CA GLN A 198 5.62 -4.15 25.23
C GLN A 198 6.57 -2.96 25.37
N PHE A 199 7.34 -2.73 24.31
CA PHE A 199 8.19 -1.57 24.15
C PHE A 199 7.76 -0.77 22.91
N HIS A 200 7.71 0.54 23.03
CA HIS A 200 7.28 1.43 21.95
C HIS A 200 8.44 2.26 21.43
N ALA A 201 8.58 2.33 20.11
CA ALA A 201 9.54 3.19 19.44
C ALA A 201 8.95 3.76 18.13
N ARG A 202 9.03 5.08 17.96
CA ARG A 202 8.60 5.77 16.74
C ARG A 202 9.69 5.88 15.69
N GLY A 203 10.95 5.72 16.07
CA GLY A 203 12.08 5.82 15.16
C GLY A 203 13.32 5.04 15.62
N PRO A 204 14.36 4.96 14.78
CA PRO A 204 15.55 4.13 15.04
C PRO A 204 16.35 4.51 16.28
N SER A 205 16.25 5.75 16.75
CA SER A 205 16.99 6.25 17.91
C SER A 205 16.30 6.00 19.25
N GLU A 206 14.99 5.74 19.28
CA GLU A 206 14.22 5.55 20.52
C GLU A 206 14.47 4.21 21.22
N PRO A 207 14.61 3.04 20.51
CA PRO A 207 14.79 1.76 21.18
C PRO A 207 16.01 1.71 22.09
N ARG A 208 17.12 2.34 21.71
CA ARG A 208 18.37 2.35 22.46
C ARG A 208 18.23 3.00 23.84
N LYS A 209 17.43 4.06 23.96
CA LYS A 209 17.25 4.79 25.24
C LYS A 209 16.36 4.02 26.21
N ARG A 210 15.30 3.33 25.74
CA ARG A 210 14.35 2.62 26.61
C ARG A 210 14.84 1.23 27.04
N LEU A 211 15.43 0.44 26.14
CA LEU A 211 15.99 -0.87 26.49
C LEU A 211 17.17 -0.77 27.48
N CYS A 212 17.91 0.35 27.45
CA CYS A 212 19.00 0.58 28.40
C CYS A 212 18.54 1.09 29.76
N SER A 213 17.41 1.82 29.86
CA SER A 213 16.88 2.30 31.14
C SER A 213 16.24 1.18 31.95
N ASP A 214 15.43 0.34 31.30
CA ASP A 214 14.71 -0.76 31.96
C ASP A 214 15.60 -1.96 32.33
N GLY A 215 16.74 -2.11 31.66
CA GLY A 215 17.74 -3.12 32.00
C GLY A 215 18.53 -2.83 33.29
N ARG A 216 18.43 -1.62 33.88
CA ARG A 216 19.06 -1.29 35.16
C ARG A 216 18.14 -1.51 36.39
N GLU A 217 16.84 -1.58 36.18
CA GLU A 217 15.86 -1.84 37.26
C GLU A 217 15.59 -3.34 37.46
N ALA A 218 16.15 -4.22 36.62
CA ALA A 218 15.93 -5.66 36.64
C ALA A 218 17.14 -6.48 37.21
N ARG A 219 18.01 -5.87 38.06
CA ARG A 219 19.04 -6.56 38.80
C ARG A 219 18.78 -6.55 40.31
#